data_dcf59486870c91515312a4d6f10a6407
#
_entry.id   dcf59486870c91515312a4d6f10a6407
#
_cell.length_a   1.000
_cell.length_b   1.000
_cell.length_c   1.000
_cell.angle_alpha   90.00
_cell.angle_beta   90.00
_cell.angle_gamma   90.00
#
_symmetry.space_group_name_H-M   'P 1'
#
loop_
_entity.id
_entity.type
_entity.pdbx_description
1 polymer ?
#
loop_
_entity_poly.entity_id
_entity_poly.type
_entity_poly.pdbx_seq_one_letter_code
_entity_poly.pdbx_strand_id
1 'polypeptide(L)'
;LFYGWDVVNEAVIGNSYRTDTVSAAESLDEIRHGNNSSWWHVYKSNEFIINAFRYANQYAPKNVELYYNDFGETDNTKCEGIVKLINDVKAADGTRLDAFGMQAHYSVDSFSATQFKTVAEKYAKAAGKVQLTELDFKSSASYTSGMATKESEYTKIAYCHKQLFDAIKGLKADGSNVSGLTVWGVIEPNSWLHEQSGVGGGADGSAQCPLLFDGNYKAKPAYWAYVDASRLQPSIQDVVAAEKKGDAVTGKTYSIMQNDITASFISMWDKDGLTVQVTVEDAVKDDNDAVAVYVDSANSGKDDITPVTVTVKRSEAAEVENGYQATIKVPLSGLSVAKVIGMDVVVTNGDKTAAFNDLTGKQGTSSKYYAKVTMKPGVEKDAYGTVTVDGDKDAVWDNAGTIPITINLGSNVSANAKLLWDKDNFYVYAEIKDPVLNNTNGDAWEQDSLEVFIDENNGKSNSYEDDDKQYRISYVNDHSFNGKKCLEENMKSVVQAKSLV
;
A
#
# COMPACT_ATOMS: atom_id res chain seq x y z
N LEU A 1 -32.80 1.15 26.37
CA LEU A 1 -32.57 1.85 25.09
C LEU A 1 -31.16 1.65 24.54
N PHE A 2 -30.25 1.08 25.33
CA PHE A 2 -28.92 0.70 24.88
C PHE A 2 -28.92 -0.78 24.53
N TYR A 3 -28.35 -1.14 23.37
CA TYR A 3 -28.20 -2.54 22.99
C TYR A 3 -26.82 -3.11 23.39
N GLY A 4 -25.83 -2.25 23.61
CA GLY A 4 -24.47 -2.63 23.98
C GLY A 4 -23.74 -1.55 24.78
N TRP A 5 -22.72 -1.97 25.50
CA TRP A 5 -21.79 -1.12 26.28
C TRP A 5 -20.36 -1.50 26.00
N ASP A 6 -19.51 -0.51 25.70
CA ASP A 6 -18.07 -0.62 25.71
C ASP A 6 -17.60 -0.60 27.18
N VAL A 7 -17.47 -1.78 27.77
CA VAL A 7 -17.13 -1.94 29.19
C VAL A 7 -15.70 -1.48 29.48
N VAL A 8 -14.79 -1.81 28.58
CA VAL A 8 -13.40 -1.37 28.59
C VAL A 8 -13.01 -0.92 27.19
N ASN A 9 -12.34 0.23 27.12
CA ASN A 9 -11.89 0.83 25.88
C ASN A 9 -10.37 0.97 25.87
N GLU A 10 -9.72 0.59 24.77
CA GLU A 10 -8.33 0.87 24.43
C GLU A 10 -7.30 0.41 25.48
N ALA A 11 -7.41 -0.80 25.98
CA ALA A 11 -6.50 -1.30 27.02
C ALA A 11 -5.27 -2.01 26.47
N VAL A 12 -5.30 -2.53 25.22
CA VAL A 12 -4.21 -3.32 24.64
C VAL A 12 -3.29 -2.42 23.81
N ILE A 13 -1.97 -2.62 23.95
CA ILE A 13 -0.94 -1.94 23.15
C ILE A 13 -0.19 -2.94 22.27
N GLY A 14 0.27 -4.06 22.85
CA GLY A 14 1.12 -5.05 22.19
C GLY A 14 0.47 -6.41 21.97
N ASN A 15 1.30 -7.40 21.64
CA ASN A 15 0.88 -8.75 21.21
C ASN A 15 0.54 -9.69 22.37
N SER A 16 0.96 -9.38 23.57
CA SER A 16 0.65 -10.17 24.75
C SER A 16 0.06 -9.32 25.84
N TYR A 17 -1.18 -9.53 26.11
CA TYR A 17 -1.89 -8.95 27.21
C TYR A 17 -1.47 -9.64 28.50
N ARG A 18 -0.85 -8.91 29.44
CA ARG A 18 -0.33 -9.47 30.70
C ARG A 18 -1.44 -9.72 31.72
N THR A 19 -1.32 -10.85 32.39
CA THR A 19 -2.27 -11.28 33.44
C THR A 19 -1.69 -11.22 34.85
N ASP A 20 -0.38 -10.98 34.98
CA ASP A 20 0.35 -10.89 36.24
C ASP A 20 0.54 -9.44 36.69
N THR A 21 0.77 -9.26 37.97
CA THR A 21 1.14 -7.99 38.57
C THR A 21 2.59 -7.68 38.20
N VAL A 22 2.87 -6.44 37.83
CA VAL A 22 4.22 -5.97 37.48
C VAL A 22 4.64 -4.81 38.35
N SER A 23 5.95 -4.67 38.53
CA SER A 23 6.52 -3.54 39.26
C SER A 23 6.39 -2.24 38.45
N ALA A 24 6.37 -1.11 39.12
CA ALA A 24 6.32 0.20 38.49
C ALA A 24 7.58 0.52 37.64
N ALA A 25 8.66 -0.26 37.80
CA ALA A 25 9.88 -0.13 37.02
C ALA A 25 9.88 -0.92 35.71
N GLU A 26 8.95 -1.87 35.55
CA GLU A 26 8.82 -2.65 34.33
C GLU A 26 7.89 -1.92 33.37
N SER A 27 8.41 -1.58 32.20
CA SER A 27 7.61 -1.10 31.10
C SER A 27 6.74 -2.21 30.57
N LEU A 28 5.45 -1.98 30.44
CA LEU A 28 4.51 -2.90 29.86
C LEU A 28 4.06 -2.37 28.52
N ASP A 29 4.46 -3.03 27.48
CA ASP A 29 4.14 -2.61 26.13
C ASP A 29 2.77 -3.15 25.66
N GLU A 30 2.22 -4.14 26.37
CA GLU A 30 0.99 -4.84 25.97
C GLU A 30 -0.29 -4.24 26.55
N ILE A 31 -0.19 -3.52 27.68
CA ILE A 31 -1.33 -2.88 28.33
C ILE A 31 -1.05 -1.38 28.54
N ARG A 32 -2.02 -0.55 28.24
CA ARG A 32 -1.95 0.90 28.49
C ARG A 32 -1.85 1.16 29.98
N HIS A 33 -0.73 1.74 30.42
CA HIS A 33 -0.39 1.96 31.82
C HIS A 33 0.18 3.36 32.11
N GLY A 34 0.65 3.57 33.33
CA GLY A 34 1.28 4.80 33.78
C GLY A 34 0.31 5.98 33.79
N ASN A 35 0.73 7.10 33.21
CA ASN A 35 -0.08 8.32 33.18
C ASN A 35 -1.31 8.21 32.25
N ASN A 36 -1.39 7.16 31.45
CA ASN A 36 -2.46 6.96 30.49
C ASN A 36 -3.63 6.13 31.05
N SER A 37 -3.50 5.52 32.24
CA SER A 37 -4.57 4.74 32.86
C SER A 37 -4.55 4.85 34.39
N SER A 38 -5.55 5.55 34.96
CA SER A 38 -5.77 5.60 36.39
C SER A 38 -6.06 4.22 36.98
N TRP A 39 -6.73 3.37 36.25
CA TRP A 39 -7.03 1.99 36.67
C TRP A 39 -5.76 1.17 36.82
N TRP A 40 -4.87 1.22 35.83
CA TRP A 40 -3.56 0.58 35.92
C TRP A 40 -2.78 1.10 37.11
N HIS A 41 -2.81 2.43 37.36
CA HIS A 41 -2.10 3.04 38.48
C HIS A 41 -2.54 2.47 39.84
N VAL A 42 -3.83 2.15 39.99
CA VAL A 42 -4.38 1.58 41.22
C VAL A 42 -4.11 0.07 41.32
N TYR A 43 -4.41 -0.68 40.27
CA TYR A 43 -4.38 -2.14 40.30
C TYR A 43 -2.98 -2.73 40.07
N LYS A 44 -2.11 -2.07 39.32
CA LYS A 44 -0.79 -2.56 38.89
C LYS A 44 -0.84 -3.93 38.20
N SER A 45 -1.99 -4.26 37.62
CA SER A 45 -2.27 -5.49 36.89
C SER A 45 -3.45 -5.27 35.93
N ASN A 46 -3.72 -6.25 35.08
CA ASN A 46 -4.90 -6.25 34.22
C ASN A 46 -6.21 -6.71 34.93
N GLU A 47 -6.15 -6.97 36.23
CA GLU A 47 -7.34 -7.39 37.01
C GLU A 47 -8.48 -6.37 36.95
N PHE A 48 -8.16 -5.09 36.75
CA PHE A 48 -9.20 -4.06 36.59
C PHE A 48 -10.11 -4.35 35.40
N ILE A 49 -9.59 -4.93 34.29
CA ILE A 49 -10.37 -5.29 33.10
C ILE A 49 -11.34 -6.44 33.45
N ILE A 50 -10.84 -7.48 34.10
CA ILE A 50 -11.66 -8.63 34.55
C ILE A 50 -12.75 -8.15 35.48
N ASN A 51 -12.44 -7.29 36.46
CA ASN A 51 -13.40 -6.74 37.41
C ASN A 51 -14.44 -5.82 36.73
N ALA A 52 -14.03 -5.03 35.73
CA ALA A 52 -14.97 -4.23 34.96
C ALA A 52 -16.04 -5.10 34.27
N PHE A 53 -15.63 -6.17 33.61
CA PHE A 53 -16.55 -7.12 32.98
C PHE A 53 -17.39 -7.92 33.99
N ARG A 54 -16.83 -8.23 35.17
CA ARG A 54 -17.56 -8.88 36.25
C ARG A 54 -18.67 -7.99 36.77
N TYR A 55 -18.38 -6.72 37.07
CA TYR A 55 -19.40 -5.75 37.51
C TYR A 55 -20.42 -5.44 36.39
N ALA A 56 -19.96 -5.27 35.17
CA ALA A 56 -20.89 -5.08 34.05
C ALA A 56 -21.83 -6.27 33.88
N ASN A 57 -21.36 -7.52 33.99
CA ASN A 57 -22.22 -8.69 33.94
C ASN A 57 -23.22 -8.76 35.13
N GLN A 58 -22.80 -8.28 36.31
CA GLN A 58 -23.67 -8.29 37.50
C GLN A 58 -24.82 -7.24 37.39
N TYR A 59 -24.51 -6.05 36.88
CA TYR A 59 -25.44 -4.90 36.94
C TYR A 59 -26.09 -4.53 35.62
N ALA A 60 -25.49 -4.86 34.48
CA ALA A 60 -26.11 -4.59 33.19
C ALA A 60 -27.32 -5.51 32.93
N PRO A 61 -28.38 -5.00 32.32
CA PRO A 61 -29.49 -5.85 31.83
C PRO A 61 -28.97 -6.96 30.91
N LYS A 62 -29.54 -8.15 31.00
CA LYS A 62 -29.08 -9.33 30.23
C LYS A 62 -29.22 -9.18 28.70
N ASN A 63 -30.11 -8.28 28.26
CA ASN A 63 -30.28 -7.95 26.84
C ASN A 63 -29.32 -6.84 26.33
N VAL A 64 -28.47 -6.29 27.19
CA VAL A 64 -27.41 -5.35 26.81
C VAL A 64 -26.12 -6.14 26.60
N GLU A 65 -25.53 -6.04 25.41
CA GLU A 65 -24.30 -6.71 25.08
C GLU A 65 -23.09 -5.98 25.69
N LEU A 66 -22.09 -6.73 26.12
CA LEU A 66 -20.87 -6.20 26.75
C LEU A 66 -19.71 -6.30 25.75
N TYR A 67 -19.13 -5.17 25.42
CA TYR A 67 -18.06 -5.05 24.42
C TYR A 67 -16.72 -4.75 25.09
N TYR A 68 -15.66 -5.28 24.52
CA TYR A 68 -14.34 -4.68 24.56
C TYR A 68 -14.13 -3.91 23.25
N ASN A 69 -13.66 -2.65 23.30
CA ASN A 69 -13.50 -1.78 22.14
C ASN A 69 -12.04 -1.30 22.03
N ASP A 70 -11.44 -1.31 20.82
CA ASP A 70 -10.06 -0.87 20.64
C ASP A 70 -9.78 -0.43 19.20
N PHE A 71 -8.69 0.36 19.01
CA PHE A 71 -8.18 0.83 17.74
C PHE A 71 -6.90 0.09 17.31
N GLY A 72 -6.44 0.32 16.06
CA GLY A 72 -5.24 -0.32 15.52
C GLY A 72 -5.36 -1.84 15.44
N GLU A 73 -6.56 -2.32 15.44
CA GLU A 73 -6.95 -3.72 15.52
C GLU A 73 -6.57 -4.53 14.26
N THR A 74 -6.16 -3.86 13.18
CA THR A 74 -5.64 -4.53 11.98
C THR A 74 -4.15 -4.86 12.07
N ASP A 75 -3.43 -4.37 13.07
CA ASP A 75 -2.08 -4.80 13.38
C ASP A 75 -2.08 -6.24 13.90
N ASN A 76 -1.23 -7.10 13.33
CA ASN A 76 -1.19 -8.52 13.68
C ASN A 76 -0.78 -8.74 15.13
N THR A 77 0.19 -7.96 15.61
CA THR A 77 0.74 -8.06 16.96
C THR A 77 -0.32 -7.67 17.99
N LYS A 78 -0.97 -6.53 17.77
CA LYS A 78 -2.05 -6.07 18.64
C LYS A 78 -3.28 -6.99 18.58
N CYS A 79 -3.57 -7.58 17.42
CA CYS A 79 -4.64 -8.56 17.26
C CYS A 79 -4.46 -9.76 18.21
N GLU A 80 -3.26 -10.28 18.35
CA GLU A 80 -2.97 -11.40 19.28
C GLU A 80 -3.24 -11.00 20.74
N GLY A 81 -2.84 -9.80 21.13
CA GLY A 81 -3.11 -9.25 22.46
C GLY A 81 -4.60 -9.08 22.74
N ILE A 82 -5.37 -8.55 21.78
CA ILE A 82 -6.82 -8.38 21.89
C ILE A 82 -7.53 -9.75 21.99
N VAL A 83 -7.16 -10.70 21.13
CA VAL A 83 -7.73 -12.07 21.19
C VAL A 83 -7.44 -12.73 22.54
N LYS A 84 -6.24 -12.55 23.08
CA LYS A 84 -5.88 -13.06 24.40
C LYS A 84 -6.74 -12.42 25.49
N LEU A 85 -6.90 -11.09 25.49
CA LEU A 85 -7.77 -10.37 26.44
C LEU A 85 -9.21 -10.91 26.39
N ILE A 86 -9.78 -11.06 25.20
CA ILE A 86 -11.14 -11.58 25.01
C ILE A 86 -11.28 -12.97 25.65
N ASN A 87 -10.31 -13.85 25.40
CA ASN A 87 -10.33 -15.23 25.94
C ASN A 87 -10.17 -15.23 27.46
N ASP A 88 -9.29 -14.40 28.03
CA ASP A 88 -9.06 -14.30 29.47
C ASP A 88 -10.32 -13.77 30.20
N VAL A 89 -10.98 -12.76 29.63
CA VAL A 89 -12.25 -12.23 30.18
C VAL A 89 -13.33 -13.32 30.12
N LYS A 90 -13.47 -14.05 29.00
CA LYS A 90 -14.49 -15.09 28.85
C LYS A 90 -14.24 -16.31 29.74
N ALA A 91 -12.98 -16.58 30.10
CA ALA A 91 -12.61 -17.68 30.99
C ALA A 91 -12.75 -17.34 32.49
N ALA A 92 -12.81 -16.06 32.86
CA ALA A 92 -12.88 -15.64 34.24
C ALA A 92 -14.29 -15.82 34.85
N ASP A 93 -14.34 -16.24 36.10
CA ASP A 93 -15.60 -16.44 36.80
C ASP A 93 -16.40 -15.13 36.98
N GLY A 94 -17.69 -15.20 36.68
CA GLY A 94 -18.63 -14.09 36.87
C GLY A 94 -18.57 -13.00 35.81
N THR A 95 -17.78 -13.16 34.77
CA THR A 95 -17.69 -12.25 33.64
C THR A 95 -18.63 -12.65 32.50
N ARG A 96 -18.84 -11.69 31.58
CA ARG A 96 -19.47 -11.89 30.27
C ARG A 96 -18.86 -10.90 29.28
N LEU A 97 -18.48 -11.37 28.12
CA LEU A 97 -18.07 -10.56 26.98
C LEU A 97 -18.80 -11.10 25.75
N ASP A 98 -19.61 -10.28 25.12
CA ASP A 98 -20.52 -10.69 24.04
C ASP A 98 -19.99 -10.30 22.66
N ALA A 99 -19.17 -9.25 22.58
CA ALA A 99 -18.65 -8.76 21.30
C ALA A 99 -17.32 -8.01 21.44
N PHE A 100 -16.62 -7.88 20.32
CA PHE A 100 -15.50 -6.97 20.15
C PHE A 100 -15.88 -5.81 19.24
N GLY A 101 -15.60 -4.58 19.70
CA GLY A 101 -15.71 -3.35 18.93
C GLY A 101 -14.39 -3.03 18.25
N MET A 102 -14.38 -3.06 16.92
CA MET A 102 -13.29 -2.55 16.09
C MET A 102 -13.54 -1.07 15.87
N GLN A 103 -12.70 -0.17 16.43
CA GLN A 103 -12.92 1.27 16.23
C GLN A 103 -12.87 1.65 14.75
N ALA A 104 -12.00 1.00 13.99
CA ALA A 104 -11.91 1.19 12.54
C ALA A 104 -11.46 2.60 12.14
N HIS A 105 -10.49 3.19 12.88
CA HIS A 105 -9.79 4.39 12.49
C HIS A 105 -8.70 4.04 11.48
N TYR A 106 -9.03 4.07 10.20
CA TYR A 106 -8.12 3.66 9.12
C TYR A 106 -7.48 4.84 8.41
N SER A 107 -6.46 4.57 7.60
CA SER A 107 -5.86 5.53 6.69
C SER A 107 -5.99 5.06 5.26
N VAL A 108 -6.30 5.98 4.35
CA VAL A 108 -6.35 5.71 2.90
C VAL A 108 -5.06 5.09 2.38
N ASP A 109 -3.91 5.53 2.92
CA ASP A 109 -2.59 5.08 2.43
C ASP A 109 -2.21 3.66 2.88
N SER A 110 -2.79 3.16 3.97
CA SER A 110 -2.40 1.86 4.57
C SER A 110 -3.53 0.84 4.70
N PHE A 111 -4.78 1.20 4.36
CA PHE A 111 -5.90 0.28 4.49
C PHE A 111 -5.78 -0.92 3.56
N SER A 112 -5.97 -2.11 4.13
CA SER A 112 -6.03 -3.39 3.41
C SER A 112 -7.30 -4.14 3.79
N ALA A 113 -8.21 -4.32 2.82
CA ALA A 113 -9.44 -5.09 3.02
C ALA A 113 -9.16 -6.58 3.31
N THR A 114 -8.07 -7.13 2.77
CA THR A 114 -7.65 -8.51 3.04
C THR A 114 -7.18 -8.64 4.49
N GLN A 115 -6.36 -7.71 4.98
CA GLN A 115 -5.90 -7.71 6.36
C GLN A 115 -7.08 -7.52 7.32
N PHE A 116 -7.98 -6.56 7.04
CA PHE A 116 -9.21 -6.38 7.79
C PHE A 116 -10.01 -7.69 7.89
N LYS A 117 -10.24 -8.39 6.76
CA LYS A 117 -10.98 -9.66 6.76
C LYS A 117 -10.31 -10.69 7.67
N THR A 118 -9.00 -10.85 7.55
CA THR A 118 -8.21 -11.82 8.34
C THR A 118 -8.34 -11.60 9.85
N VAL A 119 -8.22 -10.35 10.32
CA VAL A 119 -8.32 -10.07 11.76
C VAL A 119 -9.75 -10.10 12.26
N ALA A 120 -10.72 -9.62 11.47
CA ALA A 120 -12.14 -9.65 11.83
C ALA A 120 -12.66 -11.08 12.01
N GLU A 121 -12.20 -12.04 11.20
CA GLU A 121 -12.49 -13.47 11.38
C GLU A 121 -11.96 -14.00 12.72
N LYS A 122 -10.72 -13.65 13.10
CA LYS A 122 -10.12 -14.03 14.39
C LYS A 122 -10.93 -13.46 15.56
N TYR A 123 -11.32 -12.19 15.48
CA TYR A 123 -12.14 -11.56 16.52
C TYR A 123 -13.54 -12.14 16.60
N ALA A 124 -14.21 -12.35 15.48
CA ALA A 124 -15.54 -12.99 15.45
C ALA A 124 -15.50 -14.40 16.07
N LYS A 125 -14.42 -15.15 15.82
CA LYS A 125 -14.21 -16.47 16.43
C LYS A 125 -13.98 -16.38 17.96
N ALA A 126 -13.20 -15.43 18.42
CA ALA A 126 -12.86 -15.26 19.84
C ALA A 126 -14.05 -14.68 20.65
N ALA A 127 -14.59 -13.58 20.21
CA ALA A 127 -15.68 -12.85 20.90
C ALA A 127 -17.06 -13.50 20.63
N GLY A 128 -17.28 -14.06 19.46
CA GLY A 128 -18.59 -14.53 18.97
C GLY A 128 -19.31 -13.50 18.11
N LYS A 129 -18.91 -12.24 18.18
CA LYS A 129 -19.46 -11.11 17.43
C LYS A 129 -18.42 -10.00 17.31
N VAL A 130 -18.44 -9.30 16.17
CA VAL A 130 -17.68 -8.04 15.95
C VAL A 130 -18.63 -6.94 15.45
N GLN A 131 -18.27 -5.70 15.77
CA GLN A 131 -18.93 -4.50 15.24
C GLN A 131 -17.86 -3.46 14.94
N LEU A 132 -17.98 -2.73 13.83
CA LEU A 132 -17.20 -1.53 13.61
C LEU A 132 -17.90 -0.39 14.35
N THR A 133 -17.19 0.25 15.27
CA THR A 133 -17.80 1.17 16.25
C THR A 133 -17.56 2.64 15.96
N GLU A 134 -16.46 2.99 15.28
CA GLU A 134 -15.99 4.37 15.16
C GLU A 134 -15.37 4.66 13.78
N LEU A 135 -15.91 4.07 12.72
CA LEU A 135 -15.30 4.13 11.39
C LEU A 135 -15.06 5.54 10.91
N ASP A 136 -13.82 5.83 10.57
CA ASP A 136 -13.41 6.94 9.73
C ASP A 136 -12.17 6.59 8.91
N PHE A 137 -11.89 7.39 7.87
CA PHE A 137 -10.69 7.23 7.04
C PHE A 137 -9.87 8.51 7.05
N LYS A 138 -8.70 8.47 7.70
CA LYS A 138 -7.70 9.52 7.59
C LYS A 138 -7.30 9.72 6.13
N SER A 139 -7.31 10.95 5.67
CA SER A 139 -6.93 11.30 4.30
C SER A 139 -5.49 10.97 3.97
N SER A 140 -5.21 10.75 2.69
CA SER A 140 -3.87 10.39 2.20
C SER A 140 -2.84 11.50 2.42
N ALA A 141 -1.57 11.10 2.54
CA ALA A 141 -0.44 12.04 2.63
C ALA A 141 -0.37 12.95 1.39
N SER A 142 -0.73 12.44 0.21
CA SER A 142 -0.76 13.25 -1.01
C SER A 142 -1.81 14.36 -0.96
N TYR A 143 -2.94 14.14 -0.30
CA TYR A 143 -3.95 15.18 -0.09
C TYR A 143 -3.51 16.19 0.97
N THR A 144 -3.05 15.71 2.12
CA THR A 144 -2.65 16.57 3.24
C THR A 144 -1.40 17.41 2.94
N SER A 145 -0.57 17.00 1.97
CA SER A 145 0.55 17.79 1.45
C SER A 145 0.19 18.73 0.29
N GLY A 146 -1.09 18.79 -0.11
CA GLY A 146 -1.54 19.62 -1.24
C GLY A 146 -1.20 19.09 -2.63
N MET A 147 -0.65 17.85 -2.73
CA MET A 147 -0.32 17.22 -4.01
C MET A 147 -1.54 16.61 -4.72
N ALA A 148 -2.62 16.30 -3.99
CA ALA A 148 -3.84 15.75 -4.53
C ALA A 148 -5.02 16.71 -4.33
N THR A 149 -5.98 16.71 -5.29
CA THR A 149 -7.19 17.49 -5.17
C THR A 149 -8.19 16.85 -4.21
N LYS A 150 -9.08 17.65 -3.64
CA LYS A 150 -10.18 17.19 -2.77
C LYS A 150 -11.09 16.16 -3.48
N GLU A 151 -11.35 16.37 -4.76
CA GLU A 151 -12.17 15.46 -5.57
C GLU A 151 -11.50 14.09 -5.74
N SER A 152 -10.18 14.07 -6.00
CA SER A 152 -9.39 12.84 -6.06
C SER A 152 -9.39 12.12 -4.72
N GLU A 153 -9.24 12.86 -3.62
CA GLU A 153 -9.26 12.29 -2.28
C GLU A 153 -10.62 11.69 -1.92
N TYR A 154 -11.71 12.38 -2.25
CA TYR A 154 -13.07 11.84 -2.08
C TYR A 154 -13.26 10.51 -2.80
N THR A 155 -12.69 10.38 -3.99
CA THR A 155 -12.74 9.14 -4.77
C THR A 155 -11.94 8.03 -4.07
N LYS A 156 -10.71 8.29 -3.62
CA LYS A 156 -9.89 7.30 -2.89
C LYS A 156 -10.60 6.81 -1.63
N ILE A 157 -11.09 7.72 -0.80
CA ILE A 157 -11.84 7.39 0.43
C ILE A 157 -13.06 6.53 0.09
N ALA A 158 -13.81 6.88 -0.95
CA ALA A 158 -14.99 6.10 -1.37
C ALA A 158 -14.63 4.65 -1.73
N TYR A 159 -13.49 4.42 -2.38
CA TYR A 159 -13.03 3.08 -2.70
C TYR A 159 -12.53 2.31 -1.47
N CYS A 160 -11.91 2.97 -0.49
CA CYS A 160 -11.62 2.34 0.80
C CYS A 160 -12.89 1.88 1.49
N HIS A 161 -13.92 2.73 1.55
CA HIS A 161 -15.24 2.35 2.09
C HIS A 161 -15.88 1.20 1.31
N LYS A 162 -15.80 1.22 -0.02
CA LYS A 162 -16.32 0.13 -0.86
C LYS A 162 -15.62 -1.20 -0.57
N GLN A 163 -14.29 -1.20 -0.55
CA GLN A 163 -13.49 -2.39 -0.26
C GLN A 163 -13.77 -2.94 1.14
N LEU A 164 -13.89 -2.07 2.14
CA LEU A 164 -14.30 -2.45 3.49
C LEU A 164 -15.69 -3.10 3.51
N PHE A 165 -16.67 -2.47 2.84
CA PHE A 165 -18.03 -2.97 2.80
C PHE A 165 -18.16 -4.30 2.06
N ASP A 166 -17.39 -4.49 0.97
CA ASP A 166 -17.33 -5.76 0.25
C ASP A 166 -16.68 -6.85 1.12
N ALA A 167 -15.64 -6.53 1.88
CA ALA A 167 -15.03 -7.45 2.86
C ALA A 167 -16.04 -7.85 3.96
N ILE A 168 -16.81 -6.90 4.49
CA ILE A 168 -17.87 -7.18 5.49
C ILE A 168 -18.94 -8.11 4.90
N LYS A 169 -19.38 -7.86 3.66
CA LYS A 169 -20.34 -8.75 2.98
C LYS A 169 -19.77 -10.16 2.81
N GLY A 170 -18.50 -10.28 2.43
CA GLY A 170 -17.80 -11.55 2.32
C GLY A 170 -17.75 -12.29 3.67
N LEU A 171 -17.34 -11.61 4.74
CA LEU A 171 -17.33 -12.16 6.10
C LEU A 171 -18.70 -12.71 6.52
N LYS A 172 -19.77 -11.96 6.26
CA LYS A 172 -21.13 -12.41 6.56
C LYS A 172 -21.55 -13.63 5.72
N ALA A 173 -21.17 -13.66 4.46
CA ALA A 173 -21.43 -14.82 3.59
C ALA A 173 -20.68 -16.07 4.06
N ASP A 174 -19.47 -15.90 4.60
CA ASP A 174 -18.64 -16.97 5.18
C ASP A 174 -19.09 -17.39 6.60
N GLY A 175 -20.17 -16.78 7.14
CA GLY A 175 -20.76 -17.11 8.43
C GLY A 175 -20.18 -16.35 9.63
N SER A 176 -19.27 -15.41 9.43
CA SER A 176 -18.75 -14.55 10.49
C SER A 176 -19.80 -13.55 10.97
N ASN A 177 -19.91 -13.40 12.30
CA ASN A 177 -20.93 -12.52 12.89
C ASN A 177 -20.42 -11.07 12.98
N VAL A 178 -20.53 -10.33 11.87
CA VAL A 178 -20.34 -8.87 11.83
C VAL A 178 -21.70 -8.20 11.97
N SER A 179 -21.96 -7.57 13.12
CA SER A 179 -23.30 -7.13 13.52
C SER A 179 -23.65 -5.73 13.04
N GLY A 180 -22.69 -4.84 12.83
CA GLY A 180 -22.96 -3.47 12.45
C GLY A 180 -21.72 -2.67 12.10
N LEU A 181 -21.99 -1.45 11.59
CA LEU A 181 -20.98 -0.45 11.29
C LEU A 181 -21.53 0.91 11.74
N THR A 182 -20.75 1.62 12.55
CA THR A 182 -21.01 2.98 13.01
C THR A 182 -19.91 3.90 12.49
N VAL A 183 -20.27 5.00 11.86
CA VAL A 183 -19.32 6.02 11.40
C VAL A 183 -19.09 7.03 12.53
N TRP A 184 -17.83 7.43 12.77
CA TRP A 184 -17.44 8.28 13.91
C TRP A 184 -17.64 9.76 13.62
N GLY A 185 -18.87 10.12 13.34
CA GLY A 185 -19.34 11.47 13.08
C GLY A 185 -20.29 11.53 11.91
N VAL A 186 -20.99 12.67 11.75
CA VAL A 186 -21.96 12.89 10.69
C VAL A 186 -21.35 13.71 9.55
N ILE A 187 -20.79 14.87 9.85
CA ILE A 187 -20.22 15.82 8.86
C ILE A 187 -18.77 16.12 9.15
N GLU A 188 -17.99 16.37 8.12
CA GLU A 188 -16.53 16.59 8.19
C GLU A 188 -16.09 17.59 9.24
N PRO A 189 -16.66 18.80 9.38
CA PRO A 189 -16.22 19.78 10.37
C PRO A 189 -16.29 19.31 11.81
N ASN A 190 -17.10 18.29 12.09
CA ASN A 190 -17.27 17.75 13.45
C ASN A 190 -16.43 16.50 13.71
N SER A 191 -15.62 16.07 12.75
CA SER A 191 -14.69 14.95 12.94
C SER A 191 -13.50 15.39 13.80
N TRP A 192 -13.09 14.52 14.71
CA TRP A 192 -11.85 14.72 15.47
C TRP A 192 -10.60 14.83 14.59
N LEU A 193 -10.62 14.23 13.39
CA LEU A 193 -9.54 14.31 12.40
C LEU A 193 -9.50 15.67 11.67
N HIS A 194 -10.58 16.44 11.70
CA HIS A 194 -10.67 17.69 10.93
C HIS A 194 -9.93 18.85 11.61
N GLU A 195 -9.97 18.93 12.94
CA GLU A 195 -9.50 20.10 13.69
C GLU A 195 -8.24 19.84 14.52
N GLN A 196 -7.82 18.61 14.71
CA GLN A 196 -6.67 18.30 15.57
C GLN A 196 -5.34 18.40 14.82
N SER A 197 -4.67 19.53 14.99
CA SER A 197 -3.25 19.67 14.66
C SER A 197 -2.43 18.60 15.42
N GLY A 198 -1.74 17.72 14.68
CA GLY A 198 -0.90 16.66 15.25
C GLY A 198 -1.46 15.25 15.17
N VAL A 199 -2.77 15.06 14.97
CA VAL A 199 -3.37 13.73 14.76
C VAL A 199 -3.85 13.52 13.34
N GLY A 200 -3.78 14.55 12.49
CA GLY A 200 -4.19 14.39 11.09
C GLY A 200 -4.51 15.66 10.32
N GLY A 201 -4.31 16.84 10.89
CA GLY A 201 -4.30 18.08 10.12
C GLY A 201 -3.08 18.08 9.19
N GLY A 202 -3.26 18.38 7.90
CA GLY A 202 -2.13 18.57 7.00
C GLY A 202 -1.17 19.64 7.55
N ALA A 203 0.10 19.57 7.18
CA ALA A 203 1.12 20.53 7.60
C ALA A 203 0.79 21.99 7.17
N ASP A 204 -0.16 22.15 6.26
CA ASP A 204 -0.66 23.41 5.71
C ASP A 204 -2.06 23.80 6.26
N GLY A 205 -2.59 23.05 7.27
CA GLY A 205 -3.94 23.27 7.77
C GLY A 205 -5.05 22.76 6.85
N SER A 206 -4.73 21.96 5.82
CA SER A 206 -5.73 21.35 4.96
C SER A 206 -6.62 20.41 5.76
N ALA A 207 -7.94 20.60 5.64
CA ALA A 207 -8.92 19.85 6.38
C ALA A 207 -9.00 18.39 5.86
N GLN A 208 -8.95 17.42 6.76
CA GLN A 208 -9.20 16.01 6.45
C GLN A 208 -10.63 15.80 5.94
N CYS A 209 -10.83 14.70 5.21
CA CYS A 209 -12.11 14.36 4.58
C CYS A 209 -12.68 13.00 5.06
N PRO A 210 -12.74 12.68 6.35
CA PRO A 210 -12.87 11.31 6.87
C PRO A 210 -14.29 10.71 6.81
N LEU A 211 -15.34 11.53 6.69
CA LEU A 211 -16.72 11.12 6.91
C LEU A 211 -17.54 11.01 5.61
N LEU A 212 -18.80 10.57 5.74
CA LEU A 212 -19.71 10.32 4.59
C LEU A 212 -20.37 11.57 4.03
N PHE A 213 -20.46 12.64 4.83
CA PHE A 213 -21.12 13.89 4.45
C PHE A 213 -20.14 15.07 4.59
N ASP A 214 -20.26 16.02 3.68
CA ASP A 214 -19.52 17.29 3.75
C ASP A 214 -20.10 18.25 4.82
N GLY A 215 -19.48 19.42 4.99
CA GLY A 215 -19.94 20.43 5.94
C GLY A 215 -21.32 21.01 5.67
N ASN A 216 -21.90 20.74 4.50
CA ASN A 216 -23.27 21.18 4.12
C ASN A 216 -24.27 20.01 4.13
N TYR A 217 -23.96 18.91 4.82
CA TYR A 217 -24.77 17.69 4.88
C TYR A 217 -24.99 17.01 3.52
N LYS A 218 -24.19 17.33 2.52
CA LYS A 218 -24.27 16.71 1.20
C LYS A 218 -23.51 15.38 1.22
N ALA A 219 -24.17 14.33 0.72
CA ALA A 219 -23.56 13.01 0.58
C ALA A 219 -22.33 13.06 -0.34
N LYS A 220 -21.20 12.58 0.18
CA LYS A 220 -19.95 12.41 -0.53
C LYS A 220 -19.93 11.08 -1.31
N PRO A 221 -18.96 10.86 -2.21
CA PRO A 221 -18.79 9.56 -2.87
C PRO A 221 -18.74 8.38 -1.90
N ALA A 222 -18.11 8.52 -0.72
CA ALA A 222 -18.05 7.50 0.32
C ALA A 222 -19.41 6.98 0.79
N TYR A 223 -20.44 7.84 0.85
CA TYR A 223 -21.80 7.44 1.16
C TYR A 223 -22.35 6.44 0.13
N TRP A 224 -22.06 6.67 -1.14
CA TRP A 224 -22.56 5.82 -2.22
C TRP A 224 -21.90 4.43 -2.24
N ALA A 225 -20.73 4.27 -1.62
CA ALA A 225 -20.10 2.95 -1.44
C ALA A 225 -21.01 1.95 -0.72
N TYR A 226 -21.90 2.44 0.15
CA TYR A 226 -22.83 1.63 0.94
C TYR A 226 -24.21 1.51 0.31
N VAL A 227 -24.67 2.58 -0.34
CA VAL A 227 -26.07 2.69 -0.79
C VAL A 227 -26.22 2.28 -2.25
N ASP A 228 -25.30 2.71 -3.10
CA ASP A 228 -25.31 2.41 -4.53
C ASP A 228 -23.90 2.61 -5.10
N ALA A 229 -23.08 1.57 -5.05
CA ALA A 229 -21.71 1.62 -5.50
C ALA A 229 -21.54 1.87 -7.01
N SER A 230 -22.59 1.70 -7.82
CA SER A 230 -22.56 2.03 -9.26
C SER A 230 -22.41 3.54 -9.53
N ARG A 231 -22.64 4.37 -8.52
CA ARG A 231 -22.48 5.83 -8.56
C ARG A 231 -21.07 6.31 -8.25
N LEU A 232 -20.17 5.41 -7.89
CA LEU A 232 -18.77 5.78 -7.64
C LEU A 232 -18.08 6.13 -8.96
N GLN A 233 -17.30 7.21 -8.92
CA GLN A 233 -16.39 7.52 -10.00
C GLN A 233 -15.24 6.49 -9.99
N PRO A 234 -14.70 6.07 -11.14
CA PRO A 234 -13.52 5.22 -11.16
C PRO A 234 -12.34 5.87 -10.41
N SER A 235 -11.64 5.11 -9.59
CA SER A 235 -10.38 5.55 -8.99
C SER A 235 -9.29 5.52 -10.07
N ILE A 236 -8.47 6.57 -10.13
CA ILE A 236 -7.37 6.62 -11.10
C ILE A 236 -6.20 5.82 -10.53
N GLN A 237 -5.88 4.70 -11.19
CA GLN A 237 -4.78 3.83 -10.82
C GLN A 237 -3.45 4.35 -11.39
N ASP A 238 -2.36 4.07 -10.66
CA ASP A 238 -1.01 4.33 -11.14
C ASP A 238 -0.44 3.04 -11.78
N VAL A 239 0.06 3.20 -12.99
CA VAL A 239 0.68 2.16 -13.81
C VAL A 239 2.13 2.55 -14.08
N VAL A 240 3.01 1.59 -14.14
CA VAL A 240 4.39 1.77 -14.55
C VAL A 240 4.60 1.10 -15.90
N ALA A 241 5.15 1.83 -16.86
CA ALA A 241 5.68 1.27 -18.08
C ALA A 241 7.21 1.22 -18.01
N ALA A 242 7.80 0.02 -18.12
CA ALA A 242 9.24 -0.17 -18.13
C ALA A 242 9.81 0.15 -19.53
N GLU A 243 11.00 0.77 -19.61
CA GLU A 243 11.68 0.96 -20.88
C GLU A 243 12.02 -0.42 -21.49
N LYS A 244 11.66 -0.61 -22.75
CA LYS A 244 11.90 -1.87 -23.45
C LYS A 244 13.39 -2.02 -23.77
N LYS A 245 13.97 -3.12 -23.33
CA LYS A 245 15.36 -3.52 -23.63
C LYS A 245 15.35 -4.84 -24.41
N GLY A 246 15.70 -4.78 -25.67
CA GLY A 246 15.63 -5.95 -26.57
C GLY A 246 14.20 -6.48 -26.74
N ASP A 247 14.05 -7.80 -26.84
CA ASP A 247 12.77 -8.47 -27.06
C ASP A 247 12.11 -8.98 -25.75
N ALA A 248 12.76 -8.79 -24.61
CA ALA A 248 12.24 -9.25 -23.33
C ALA A 248 10.99 -8.46 -22.92
N VAL A 249 9.95 -9.18 -22.49
CA VAL A 249 8.79 -8.59 -21.84
C VAL A 249 9.11 -8.45 -20.34
N THR A 250 9.24 -7.21 -19.89
CA THR A 250 9.58 -6.89 -18.50
C THR A 250 8.63 -5.84 -17.96
N GLY A 251 8.33 -5.90 -16.67
CA GLY A 251 7.51 -4.91 -16.01
C GLY A 251 6.51 -5.53 -15.03
N LYS A 252 5.78 -4.65 -14.36
CA LYS A 252 4.74 -5.04 -13.42
C LYS A 252 3.49 -5.48 -14.18
N THR A 253 2.90 -6.59 -13.72
CA THR A 253 1.62 -7.10 -14.23
C THR A 253 0.46 -6.42 -13.52
N TYR A 254 -0.55 -6.02 -14.28
CA TYR A 254 -1.81 -5.44 -13.79
C TYR A 254 -2.97 -6.31 -14.23
N SER A 255 -3.98 -6.48 -13.39
CA SER A 255 -5.13 -7.35 -13.64
C SER A 255 -6.37 -6.55 -14.03
N ILE A 256 -7.17 -7.11 -14.93
CA ILE A 256 -8.52 -6.67 -15.30
C ILE A 256 -9.47 -7.80 -14.93
N MET A 257 -10.39 -7.54 -14.01
CA MET A 257 -11.38 -8.53 -13.53
C MET A 257 -12.74 -7.86 -13.44
N GLN A 258 -13.56 -8.01 -14.48
CA GLN A 258 -14.88 -7.37 -14.57
C GLN A 258 -15.78 -8.15 -15.54
N ASN A 259 -17.08 -8.24 -15.26
CA ASN A 259 -18.08 -8.83 -16.15
C ASN A 259 -17.76 -10.27 -16.60
N ASP A 260 -17.19 -11.09 -15.71
CA ASP A 260 -16.69 -12.46 -15.98
C ASP A 260 -15.52 -12.51 -16.99
N ILE A 261 -14.86 -11.39 -17.24
CA ILE A 261 -13.63 -11.30 -18.03
C ILE A 261 -12.46 -11.23 -17.06
N THR A 262 -11.49 -12.12 -17.24
CA THR A 262 -10.19 -12.12 -16.56
C THR A 262 -9.10 -11.86 -17.57
N ALA A 263 -8.33 -10.80 -17.35
CA ALA A 263 -7.17 -10.47 -18.15
C ALA A 263 -6.06 -9.84 -17.32
N SER A 264 -4.87 -9.83 -17.86
CA SER A 264 -3.74 -9.13 -17.27
C SER A 264 -2.91 -8.43 -18.34
N PHE A 265 -2.20 -7.38 -17.97
CA PHE A 265 -1.31 -6.70 -18.91
C PHE A 265 -0.01 -6.22 -18.28
N ILE A 266 0.99 -6.06 -19.15
CA ILE A 266 2.28 -5.42 -18.87
C ILE A 266 2.45 -4.28 -19.85
N SER A 267 2.94 -3.13 -19.37
CA SER A 267 3.23 -1.95 -20.20
C SER A 267 4.73 -1.71 -20.30
N MET A 268 5.20 -1.50 -21.52
CA MET A 268 6.60 -1.15 -21.82
C MET A 268 6.65 0.04 -22.77
N TRP A 269 7.75 0.77 -22.78
CA TRP A 269 7.93 1.90 -23.70
C TRP A 269 9.32 1.93 -24.31
N ASP A 270 9.43 2.53 -25.49
CA ASP A 270 10.69 2.87 -26.16
C ASP A 270 10.55 4.23 -26.88
N LYS A 271 11.54 4.60 -27.68
CA LYS A 271 11.53 5.85 -28.47
C LYS A 271 10.39 5.93 -29.50
N ASP A 272 9.84 4.79 -29.90
CA ASP A 272 8.84 4.68 -30.97
C ASP A 272 7.41 4.58 -30.41
N GLY A 273 7.24 4.37 -29.08
CA GLY A 273 5.94 4.40 -28.43
C GLY A 273 5.77 3.48 -27.25
N LEU A 274 4.51 3.20 -26.94
CA LEU A 274 4.09 2.29 -25.88
C LEU A 274 3.79 0.91 -26.45
N THR A 275 4.26 -0.13 -25.77
CA THR A 275 3.88 -1.52 -26.05
C THR A 275 3.10 -2.06 -24.85
N VAL A 276 1.88 -2.52 -25.07
CA VAL A 276 1.05 -3.16 -24.04
C VAL A 276 0.83 -4.61 -24.46
N GLN A 277 1.28 -5.55 -23.65
CA GLN A 277 1.02 -6.96 -23.83
C GLN A 277 -0.10 -7.38 -22.89
N VAL A 278 -1.19 -7.87 -23.45
CA VAL A 278 -2.41 -8.26 -22.72
C VAL A 278 -2.65 -9.74 -22.91
N THR A 279 -2.78 -10.46 -21.79
CA THR A 279 -3.19 -11.86 -21.78
C THR A 279 -4.63 -11.94 -21.29
N VAL A 280 -5.49 -12.58 -22.05
CA VAL A 280 -6.92 -12.76 -21.75
C VAL A 280 -7.19 -14.23 -21.52
N GLU A 281 -7.80 -14.57 -20.39
CA GLU A 281 -8.31 -15.90 -20.08
C GLU A 281 -9.67 -16.07 -20.74
N ASP A 282 -9.72 -16.82 -21.84
CA ASP A 282 -10.94 -17.07 -22.60
C ASP A 282 -10.82 -18.34 -23.43
N ALA A 283 -11.53 -19.37 -23.03
CA ALA A 283 -11.52 -20.68 -23.69
C ALA A 283 -12.42 -20.73 -24.94
N VAL A 284 -13.33 -19.76 -25.13
CA VAL A 284 -14.30 -19.72 -26.21
C VAL A 284 -13.95 -18.58 -27.16
N LYS A 285 -13.75 -18.89 -28.45
CA LYS A 285 -13.47 -17.89 -29.48
C LYS A 285 -14.75 -17.24 -29.97
N ASP A 286 -14.78 -15.91 -30.01
CA ASP A 286 -15.80 -15.11 -30.63
C ASP A 286 -15.19 -14.12 -31.65
N ASP A 287 -15.89 -13.81 -32.72
CA ASP A 287 -15.43 -12.86 -33.75
C ASP A 287 -15.28 -11.42 -33.23
N ASN A 288 -15.93 -11.11 -32.10
CA ASN A 288 -15.86 -9.83 -31.43
C ASN A 288 -14.72 -9.73 -30.42
N ASP A 289 -14.04 -10.85 -30.10
CA ASP A 289 -12.94 -10.85 -29.15
C ASP A 289 -11.82 -9.90 -29.58
N ALA A 290 -11.52 -8.94 -28.73
CA ALA A 290 -10.53 -7.90 -29.01
C ALA A 290 -9.97 -7.25 -27.76
N VAL A 291 -8.81 -6.64 -27.90
CA VAL A 291 -8.23 -5.74 -26.89
C VAL A 291 -8.00 -4.37 -27.52
N ALA A 292 -8.46 -3.32 -26.88
CA ALA A 292 -8.22 -1.94 -27.28
C ALA A 292 -7.42 -1.20 -26.21
N VAL A 293 -6.43 -0.42 -26.62
CA VAL A 293 -5.65 0.48 -25.77
C VAL A 293 -5.91 1.92 -26.21
N TYR A 294 -6.31 2.73 -25.26
CA TYR A 294 -6.59 4.17 -25.42
C TYR A 294 -5.53 4.97 -24.69
N VAL A 295 -4.94 5.97 -25.37
CA VAL A 295 -3.86 6.78 -24.78
C VAL A 295 -4.13 8.27 -24.98
N ASP A 296 -4.04 9.02 -23.88
CA ASP A 296 -3.91 10.46 -23.83
C ASP A 296 -2.46 10.82 -23.48
N SER A 297 -1.66 11.15 -24.50
CA SER A 297 -0.23 11.44 -24.31
C SER A 297 0.05 12.68 -23.47
N ALA A 298 -0.93 13.56 -23.31
CA ALA A 298 -0.85 14.74 -22.47
C ALA A 298 -1.26 14.49 -21.01
N ASN A 299 -1.86 13.31 -20.72
CA ASN A 299 -2.49 13.04 -19.43
C ASN A 299 -3.43 14.17 -18.98
N SER A 300 -4.25 14.64 -19.90
CA SER A 300 -5.06 15.85 -19.70
C SER A 300 -6.21 15.66 -18.71
N GLY A 301 -6.71 14.43 -18.58
CA GLY A 301 -7.86 14.10 -17.72
C GLY A 301 -9.13 14.85 -18.10
N LYS A 302 -9.38 15.05 -19.39
CA LYS A 302 -10.49 15.88 -19.92
C LYS A 302 -11.53 15.04 -20.66
N ASP A 303 -12.73 15.61 -20.75
CA ASP A 303 -13.75 15.22 -21.70
C ASP A 303 -13.46 15.84 -23.08
N ASP A 304 -14.15 15.36 -24.12
CA ASP A 304 -14.09 15.85 -25.50
C ASP A 304 -12.68 15.77 -26.10
N ILE A 305 -11.97 14.68 -25.85
CA ILE A 305 -10.68 14.40 -26.46
C ILE A 305 -10.81 13.34 -27.57
N THR A 306 -9.76 13.25 -28.40
CA THR A 306 -9.56 12.14 -29.34
C THR A 306 -8.27 11.43 -28.94
N PRO A 307 -8.36 10.31 -28.19
CA PRO A 307 -7.18 9.57 -27.76
C PRO A 307 -6.55 8.82 -28.93
N VAL A 308 -5.25 8.52 -28.83
CA VAL A 308 -4.64 7.52 -29.70
C VAL A 308 -5.21 6.17 -29.31
N THR A 309 -5.83 5.48 -30.28
CA THR A 309 -6.49 4.20 -30.05
C THR A 309 -5.93 3.13 -30.96
N VAL A 310 -5.56 1.99 -30.41
CA VAL A 310 -5.15 0.81 -31.16
C VAL A 310 -5.94 -0.40 -30.65
N THR A 311 -6.57 -1.11 -31.58
CA THR A 311 -7.34 -2.34 -31.29
C THR A 311 -6.69 -3.51 -32.01
N VAL A 312 -6.55 -4.63 -31.30
CA VAL A 312 -6.09 -5.92 -31.83
C VAL A 312 -7.19 -6.93 -31.60
N LYS A 313 -7.67 -7.57 -32.68
CA LYS A 313 -8.63 -8.67 -32.58
C LYS A 313 -7.93 -9.95 -32.14
N ARG A 314 -8.66 -10.87 -31.51
CA ARG A 314 -8.14 -12.19 -31.16
C ARG A 314 -7.55 -12.93 -32.39
N SER A 315 -8.16 -12.78 -33.54
CA SER A 315 -7.65 -13.40 -34.81
C SER A 315 -6.25 -12.88 -35.19
N GLU A 316 -5.80 -11.77 -34.68
CA GLU A 316 -4.49 -11.13 -34.88
C GLU A 316 -3.53 -11.36 -33.71
N ALA A 317 -4.00 -12.00 -32.63
CA ALA A 317 -3.26 -12.29 -31.42
C ALA A 317 -2.69 -13.70 -31.41
N ALA A 318 -1.76 -13.95 -30.48
CA ALA A 318 -1.22 -15.30 -30.28
C ALA A 318 -2.14 -16.11 -29.36
N GLU A 319 -2.52 -17.31 -29.74
CA GLU A 319 -3.23 -18.24 -28.85
C GLU A 319 -2.26 -18.76 -27.79
N VAL A 320 -2.74 -18.80 -26.55
CA VAL A 320 -2.05 -19.35 -25.37
C VAL A 320 -2.93 -20.38 -24.68
N GLU A 321 -2.39 -21.07 -23.69
CA GLU A 321 -3.18 -22.02 -22.89
C GLU A 321 -4.35 -21.29 -22.22
N ASN A 322 -5.56 -21.76 -22.50
CA ASN A 322 -6.83 -21.20 -21.99
C ASN A 322 -7.14 -19.76 -22.41
N GLY A 323 -6.62 -19.27 -23.56
CA GLY A 323 -6.93 -17.92 -23.99
C GLY A 323 -6.04 -17.39 -25.11
N TYR A 324 -5.83 -16.08 -25.11
CA TYR A 324 -4.98 -15.43 -26.11
C TYR A 324 -4.14 -14.30 -25.53
N GLN A 325 -3.07 -13.94 -26.23
CA GLN A 325 -2.20 -12.85 -25.89
C GLN A 325 -2.08 -11.85 -27.04
N ALA A 326 -2.54 -10.62 -26.80
CA ALA A 326 -2.43 -9.52 -27.75
C ALA A 326 -1.23 -8.63 -27.41
N THR A 327 -0.40 -8.31 -28.41
CA THR A 327 0.67 -7.31 -28.27
C THR A 327 0.29 -6.07 -29.06
N ILE A 328 -0.01 -4.99 -28.34
CA ILE A 328 -0.50 -3.73 -28.87
C ILE A 328 0.64 -2.71 -28.87
N LYS A 329 0.98 -2.19 -30.05
CA LYS A 329 1.95 -1.10 -30.19
C LYS A 329 1.22 0.20 -30.46
N VAL A 330 1.31 1.15 -29.54
CA VAL A 330 0.73 2.48 -29.66
C VAL A 330 1.84 3.46 -30.05
N PRO A 331 1.85 3.98 -31.29
CA PRO A 331 2.88 4.91 -31.72
C PRO A 331 2.74 6.24 -30.99
N LEU A 332 3.78 6.62 -30.26
CA LEU A 332 3.85 7.88 -29.49
C LEU A 332 5.22 8.49 -29.63
N SER A 333 5.30 9.79 -29.65
CA SER A 333 6.56 10.53 -29.65
C SER A 333 6.78 11.27 -28.34
N GLY A 334 8.05 11.55 -28.03
CA GLY A 334 8.41 12.35 -26.86
C GLY A 334 8.27 11.62 -25.53
N LEU A 335 8.30 10.27 -25.55
CA LEU A 335 8.40 9.48 -24.32
C LEU A 335 9.82 9.59 -23.75
N SER A 336 9.92 9.70 -22.45
CA SER A 336 11.18 9.76 -21.70
C SER A 336 10.94 9.29 -20.27
N VAL A 337 11.99 8.95 -19.57
CA VAL A 337 11.91 8.60 -18.13
C VAL A 337 11.17 9.69 -17.36
N ALA A 338 10.33 9.31 -16.43
CA ALA A 338 9.42 10.13 -15.64
C ALA A 338 8.27 10.82 -16.40
N LYS A 339 8.18 10.68 -17.72
CA LYS A 339 6.98 11.14 -18.47
C LYS A 339 5.75 10.36 -17.97
N VAL A 340 4.66 11.08 -17.76
CA VAL A 340 3.35 10.52 -17.42
C VAL A 340 2.39 10.71 -18.57
N ILE A 341 1.66 9.66 -18.92
CA ILE A 341 0.56 9.67 -19.91
C ILE A 341 -0.71 9.11 -19.26
N GLY A 342 -1.88 9.39 -19.83
CA GLY A 342 -3.12 8.70 -19.50
C GLY A 342 -3.29 7.45 -20.38
N MET A 343 -3.74 6.33 -19.84
CA MET A 343 -4.03 5.11 -20.59
C MET A 343 -5.21 4.34 -20.00
N ASP A 344 -6.01 3.73 -20.86
CA ASP A 344 -6.92 2.67 -20.45
C ASP A 344 -6.82 1.47 -21.38
N VAL A 345 -7.11 0.28 -20.85
CA VAL A 345 -7.13 -0.99 -21.57
C VAL A 345 -8.53 -1.57 -21.49
N VAL A 346 -9.13 -1.88 -22.63
CA VAL A 346 -10.47 -2.48 -22.72
C VAL A 346 -10.37 -3.84 -23.40
N VAL A 347 -10.90 -4.86 -22.76
CA VAL A 347 -11.03 -6.21 -23.29
C VAL A 347 -12.49 -6.44 -23.68
N THR A 348 -12.72 -6.91 -24.89
CA THR A 348 -14.03 -7.37 -25.38
C THR A 348 -13.98 -8.90 -25.50
N ASN A 349 -14.97 -9.59 -24.92
CA ASN A 349 -15.18 -11.03 -25.02
C ASN A 349 -16.64 -11.25 -25.37
N GLY A 350 -16.90 -11.63 -26.65
CA GLY A 350 -18.25 -11.74 -27.20
C GLY A 350 -19.00 -10.41 -27.13
N ASP A 351 -20.06 -10.36 -26.31
CA ASP A 351 -20.91 -9.19 -26.07
C ASP A 351 -20.55 -8.40 -24.80
N LYS A 352 -19.56 -8.87 -24.04
CA LYS A 352 -19.11 -8.26 -22.79
C LYS A 352 -17.85 -7.43 -22.99
N THR A 353 -17.70 -6.42 -22.15
CA THR A 353 -16.48 -5.60 -22.09
C THR A 353 -16.00 -5.45 -20.65
N ALA A 354 -14.68 -5.39 -20.47
CA ALA A 354 -14.02 -5.07 -19.23
C ALA A 354 -12.97 -3.98 -19.47
N ALA A 355 -12.96 -2.96 -18.64
CA ALA A 355 -11.97 -1.87 -18.69
C ALA A 355 -11.04 -1.94 -17.50
N PHE A 356 -9.78 -1.53 -17.68
CA PHE A 356 -8.83 -1.49 -16.57
C PHE A 356 -9.18 -0.41 -15.55
N ASN A 357 -9.46 0.80 -16.02
CA ASN A 357 -9.71 1.94 -15.11
C ASN A 357 -11.01 2.69 -15.39
N ASP A 358 -11.31 3.07 -16.62
CA ASP A 358 -12.50 3.84 -16.94
C ASP A 358 -13.72 2.93 -17.14
N LEU A 359 -14.55 2.82 -16.12
CA LEU A 359 -15.77 2.01 -16.11
C LEU A 359 -16.98 2.71 -16.79
N THR A 360 -16.79 3.93 -17.31
CA THR A 360 -17.90 4.73 -17.88
C THR A 360 -18.24 4.37 -19.32
N GLY A 361 -17.37 3.61 -20.00
CA GLY A 361 -17.52 3.28 -21.43
C GLY A 361 -17.23 4.46 -22.37
N LYS A 362 -16.57 5.52 -21.88
CA LYS A 362 -16.30 6.75 -22.64
C LYS A 362 -14.84 6.89 -23.10
N GLN A 363 -14.08 5.82 -23.10
CA GLN A 363 -12.66 5.84 -23.43
C GLN A 363 -12.36 6.52 -24.78
N GLY A 364 -13.23 6.40 -25.74
CA GLY A 364 -13.04 7.01 -27.07
C GLY A 364 -13.19 8.53 -27.11
N THR A 365 -13.73 9.18 -26.06
CA THR A 365 -14.04 10.61 -26.05
C THR A 365 -13.64 11.31 -24.77
N SER A 366 -13.19 10.59 -23.74
CA SER A 366 -12.79 11.15 -22.46
C SER A 366 -11.60 10.40 -21.89
N SER A 367 -10.62 11.13 -21.35
CA SER A 367 -9.50 10.56 -20.58
C SER A 367 -9.63 10.83 -19.08
N LYS A 368 -10.77 11.31 -18.64
CA LYS A 368 -11.00 11.76 -17.27
C LYS A 368 -10.67 10.67 -16.23
N TYR A 369 -10.91 9.43 -16.60
CA TYR A 369 -10.69 8.27 -15.71
C TYR A 369 -9.66 7.30 -16.28
N TYR A 370 -8.74 7.75 -17.13
CA TYR A 370 -7.60 6.94 -17.54
C TYR A 370 -6.62 6.74 -16.39
N ALA A 371 -6.01 5.56 -16.33
CA ALA A 371 -4.89 5.31 -15.43
C ALA A 371 -3.70 6.21 -15.78
N LYS A 372 -2.91 6.59 -14.77
CA LYS A 372 -1.67 7.34 -14.95
C LYS A 372 -0.52 6.38 -15.18
N VAL A 373 0.06 6.40 -16.37
CA VAL A 373 1.20 5.56 -16.73
C VAL A 373 2.48 6.36 -16.66
N THR A 374 3.35 6.01 -15.71
CA THR A 374 4.67 6.63 -15.56
C THR A 374 5.74 5.82 -16.25
N MET A 375 6.49 6.45 -17.15
CA MET A 375 7.63 5.86 -17.83
C MET A 375 8.79 5.68 -16.84
N LYS A 376 9.25 4.44 -16.67
CA LYS A 376 10.41 4.10 -15.82
C LYS A 376 11.55 3.58 -16.69
N PRO A 377 12.80 3.73 -16.25
CA PRO A 377 13.92 3.07 -16.91
C PRO A 377 13.66 1.57 -17.04
N GLY A 378 14.12 0.97 -18.10
CA GLY A 378 14.12 -0.48 -18.23
C GLY A 378 15.08 -1.08 -17.21
N VAL A 379 14.61 -2.02 -16.44
CA VAL A 379 15.48 -2.91 -15.68
C VAL A 379 16.00 -3.93 -16.67
N GLU A 380 17.24 -3.82 -17.09
CA GLU A 380 17.89 -4.93 -17.75
C GLU A 380 17.97 -6.06 -16.73
N LYS A 381 17.76 -7.31 -17.16
CA LYS A 381 18.03 -8.47 -16.31
C LYS A 381 19.43 -8.29 -15.74
N ASP A 382 19.56 -8.45 -14.44
CA ASP A 382 20.85 -8.51 -13.77
C ASP A 382 21.72 -9.50 -14.54
N ALA A 383 22.82 -9.01 -15.09
CA ALA A 383 23.68 -9.86 -15.88
C ALA A 383 24.40 -10.84 -14.94
N TYR A 384 24.47 -12.10 -15.33
CA TYR A 384 25.26 -13.10 -14.62
C TYR A 384 26.73 -12.96 -15.01
N GLY A 385 27.61 -12.84 -14.01
CA GLY A 385 29.04 -12.77 -14.24
C GLY A 385 29.83 -12.48 -12.98
N THR A 386 31.06 -12.96 -12.93
CA THR A 386 31.99 -12.71 -11.83
C THR A 386 32.91 -11.55 -12.19
N VAL A 387 33.18 -10.67 -11.22
CA VAL A 387 34.10 -9.53 -11.35
C VAL A 387 35.21 -9.62 -10.34
N THR A 388 36.34 -8.97 -10.64
CA THR A 388 37.41 -8.72 -9.69
C THR A 388 37.13 -7.38 -8.99
N VAL A 389 36.91 -7.38 -7.67
CA VAL A 389 36.73 -6.14 -6.92
C VAL A 389 38.08 -5.51 -6.63
N ASP A 390 38.57 -4.68 -7.56
CA ASP A 390 39.88 -4.00 -7.52
C ASP A 390 39.79 -2.50 -7.90
N GLY A 391 38.56 -2.04 -8.23
CA GLY A 391 38.27 -0.67 -8.63
C GLY A 391 38.33 -0.44 -10.14
N ASP A 392 38.84 -1.38 -10.92
CA ASP A 392 38.81 -1.29 -12.37
C ASP A 392 37.53 -1.91 -12.91
N LYS A 393 36.99 -1.36 -14.01
CA LYS A 393 35.77 -1.84 -14.64
C LYS A 393 36.06 -3.04 -15.53
N ASP A 394 35.73 -4.23 -15.07
CA ASP A 394 35.80 -5.45 -15.88
C ASP A 394 34.87 -5.39 -17.10
N ALA A 395 35.26 -6.02 -18.21
CA ALA A 395 34.47 -6.05 -19.44
C ALA A 395 33.07 -6.69 -19.26
N VAL A 396 32.88 -7.58 -18.27
CA VAL A 396 31.60 -8.22 -17.99
C VAL A 396 30.52 -7.18 -17.58
N TRP A 397 30.92 -6.02 -17.03
CA TRP A 397 30.02 -4.92 -16.72
C TRP A 397 29.32 -4.32 -17.95
N ASP A 398 29.85 -4.55 -19.15
CA ASP A 398 29.21 -4.09 -20.39
C ASP A 398 27.94 -4.88 -20.72
N ASN A 399 27.78 -6.07 -20.12
CA ASN A 399 26.58 -6.90 -20.23
C ASN A 399 25.49 -6.49 -19.20
N ALA A 400 25.85 -5.70 -18.18
CA ALA A 400 24.92 -5.24 -17.17
C ALA A 400 24.25 -3.92 -17.57
N GLY A 401 22.97 -3.81 -17.32
CA GLY A 401 22.21 -2.57 -17.52
C GLY A 401 22.71 -1.42 -16.66
N THR A 402 22.56 -0.21 -17.19
CA THR A 402 22.88 1.01 -16.42
C THR A 402 21.61 1.52 -15.73
N ILE A 403 21.66 1.65 -14.41
CA ILE A 403 20.58 2.17 -13.57
C ILE A 403 20.96 3.64 -13.25
N PRO A 404 20.29 4.64 -13.85
CA PRO A 404 20.53 6.03 -13.47
C PRO A 404 19.93 6.30 -12.09
N ILE A 405 20.71 6.87 -11.20
CA ILE A 405 20.24 7.36 -9.90
C ILE A 405 19.78 8.80 -10.12
N THR A 406 18.46 9.04 -10.09
CA THR A 406 17.85 10.31 -10.55
C THR A 406 17.13 11.08 -9.45
N ILE A 407 17.13 10.59 -8.20
CA ILE A 407 16.41 11.22 -7.11
C ILE A 407 17.30 12.27 -6.45
N ASN A 408 16.97 13.52 -6.68
CA ASN A 408 17.33 14.73 -5.91
C ASN A 408 18.77 14.78 -5.34
N LEU A 409 19.74 14.57 -6.21
CA LEU A 409 21.16 14.54 -5.83
C LEU A 409 21.77 15.93 -5.59
N GLY A 410 20.98 17.00 -5.53
CA GLY A 410 21.50 18.36 -5.49
C GLY A 410 21.96 18.85 -6.87
N SER A 411 22.36 20.12 -6.96
CA SER A 411 22.85 20.70 -8.21
C SER A 411 24.24 20.14 -8.55
N ASN A 412 24.38 19.57 -9.73
CA ASN A 412 25.62 19.08 -10.34
C ASN A 412 26.12 17.70 -9.89
N VAL A 413 25.37 16.95 -9.09
CA VAL A 413 25.68 15.54 -8.79
C VAL A 413 24.93 14.63 -9.77
N SER A 414 25.59 13.62 -10.30
CA SER A 414 24.98 12.57 -11.09
C SER A 414 25.59 11.21 -10.76
N ALA A 415 24.75 10.16 -10.77
CA ALA A 415 25.22 8.82 -10.48
C ALA A 415 24.53 7.77 -11.36
N ASN A 416 25.28 6.73 -11.69
CA ASN A 416 24.78 5.54 -12.36
C ASN A 416 25.28 4.30 -11.62
N ALA A 417 24.45 3.27 -11.55
CA ALA A 417 24.82 1.97 -11.01
C ALA A 417 24.62 0.85 -12.04
N LYS A 418 25.34 -0.25 -11.84
CA LYS A 418 25.16 -1.52 -12.54
C LYS A 418 25.17 -2.65 -11.53
N LEU A 419 24.41 -3.69 -11.80
CA LEU A 419 24.28 -4.87 -10.94
C LEU A 419 24.70 -6.11 -11.70
N LEU A 420 25.46 -6.98 -11.04
CA LEU A 420 25.81 -8.32 -11.50
C LEU A 420 25.67 -9.31 -10.34
N TRP A 421 25.55 -10.55 -10.67
CA TRP A 421 25.55 -11.63 -9.67
C TRP A 421 26.22 -12.88 -10.23
N ASP A 422 26.78 -13.68 -9.36
CA ASP A 422 27.20 -15.04 -9.63
C ASP A 422 26.60 -16.01 -8.61
N LYS A 423 27.08 -17.24 -8.58
CA LYS A 423 26.56 -18.25 -7.64
C LYS A 423 26.79 -17.92 -6.16
N ASP A 424 27.77 -17.06 -5.85
CA ASP A 424 28.25 -16.79 -4.50
C ASP A 424 28.07 -15.33 -4.07
N ASN A 425 27.98 -14.38 -5.03
CA ASN A 425 28.06 -12.96 -4.75
C ASN A 425 27.06 -12.13 -5.56
N PHE A 426 26.67 -10.99 -4.96
CA PHE A 426 25.99 -9.89 -5.61
C PHE A 426 26.94 -8.72 -5.73
N TYR A 427 27.05 -8.12 -6.92
CA TYR A 427 27.99 -7.07 -7.22
C TYR A 427 27.29 -5.77 -7.59
N VAL A 428 27.78 -4.67 -7.07
CA VAL A 428 27.31 -3.31 -7.40
C VAL A 428 28.49 -2.50 -7.92
N TYR A 429 28.36 -1.95 -9.11
CA TYR A 429 29.29 -0.98 -9.67
C TYR A 429 28.59 0.37 -9.77
N ALA A 430 29.17 1.44 -9.21
CA ALA A 430 28.58 2.77 -9.27
C ALA A 430 29.62 3.80 -9.77
N GLU A 431 29.18 4.67 -10.67
CA GLU A 431 29.91 5.85 -11.12
C GLU A 431 29.19 7.10 -10.61
N ILE A 432 29.82 7.85 -9.74
CA ILE A 432 29.28 9.06 -9.12
C ILE A 432 30.10 10.24 -9.56
N LYS A 433 29.47 11.28 -10.09
CA LYS A 433 30.10 12.57 -10.39
C LYS A 433 29.63 13.59 -9.38
N ASP A 434 30.51 13.98 -8.51
CA ASP A 434 30.29 15.00 -7.50
C ASP A 434 31.44 16.01 -7.53
N PRO A 435 31.19 17.30 -7.72
CA PRO A 435 32.21 18.32 -7.75
C PRO A 435 32.80 18.66 -6.37
N VAL A 436 32.16 18.24 -5.28
CA VAL A 436 32.58 18.55 -3.92
C VAL A 436 32.49 17.29 -3.06
N LEU A 437 33.63 16.73 -2.65
CA LEU A 437 33.68 15.53 -1.82
C LEU A 437 33.88 15.89 -0.35
N ASN A 438 33.04 15.37 0.53
CA ASN A 438 33.07 15.65 1.97
C ASN A 438 32.88 14.35 2.81
N ASN A 439 33.85 14.09 3.71
CA ASN A 439 33.77 13.04 4.73
C ASN A 439 34.10 13.57 6.13
N THR A 440 33.97 14.88 6.34
CA THR A 440 34.36 15.53 7.60
C THR A 440 33.24 15.60 8.64
N ASN A 441 32.01 15.28 8.27
CA ASN A 441 30.90 15.24 9.20
C ASN A 441 31.06 14.08 10.18
N GLY A 442 30.59 14.26 11.43
CA GLY A 442 30.71 13.25 12.49
C GLY A 442 29.89 12.00 12.26
N ASP A 443 28.75 12.15 11.60
CA ASP A 443 27.84 11.06 11.30
C ASP A 443 28.05 10.54 9.87
N ALA A 444 28.19 9.21 9.72
CA ALA A 444 28.50 8.59 8.44
C ALA A 444 27.44 8.83 7.35
N TRP A 445 26.17 9.01 7.74
CA TRP A 445 25.08 9.30 6.79
C TRP A 445 25.04 10.76 6.29
N GLU A 446 25.85 11.64 6.87
CA GLU A 446 26.03 13.02 6.42
C GLU A 446 27.29 13.20 5.56
N GLN A 447 27.98 12.11 5.25
CA GLN A 447 29.18 12.09 4.40
C GLN A 447 28.84 11.61 3.00
N ASP A 448 29.64 11.99 2.00
CA ASP A 448 29.51 11.49 0.65
C ASP A 448 29.77 10.00 0.58
N SER A 449 28.74 9.24 0.23
CA SER A 449 28.76 7.79 0.26
C SER A 449 27.81 7.17 -0.75
N LEU A 450 28.08 5.91 -1.09
CA LEU A 450 27.14 5.01 -1.74
C LEU A 450 26.46 4.15 -0.67
N GLU A 451 25.14 4.08 -0.70
CA GLU A 451 24.37 3.20 0.15
C GLU A 451 23.66 2.13 -0.69
N VAL A 452 23.78 0.89 -0.25
CA VAL A 452 23.11 -0.27 -0.84
C VAL A 452 22.19 -0.89 0.20
N PHE A 453 20.91 -0.96 -0.12
CA PHE A 453 19.88 -1.56 0.73
C PHE A 453 19.44 -2.88 0.11
N ILE A 454 19.39 -3.94 0.90
CA ILE A 454 18.98 -5.27 0.48
C ILE A 454 17.93 -5.81 1.44
N ASP A 455 16.82 -6.25 0.88
CA ASP A 455 15.75 -7.01 1.52
C ASP A 455 15.76 -8.41 0.88
N GLU A 456 16.36 -9.39 1.56
CA GLU A 456 16.63 -10.73 0.99
C GLU A 456 15.37 -11.55 0.76
N ASN A 457 14.32 -11.35 1.57
CA ASN A 457 13.06 -12.05 1.43
C ASN A 457 12.00 -11.27 0.64
N ASN A 458 12.30 -10.00 0.27
CA ASN A 458 11.36 -9.07 -0.36
C ASN A 458 10.10 -8.84 0.49
N GLY A 459 10.25 -8.83 1.82
CA GLY A 459 9.17 -8.73 2.81
C GLY A 459 8.53 -7.34 2.85
N LYS A 460 9.27 -6.30 2.47
CA LYS A 460 8.81 -4.89 2.42
C LYS A 460 8.22 -4.40 3.74
N SER A 461 8.80 -4.83 4.85
CA SER A 461 8.41 -4.40 6.18
C SER A 461 8.72 -2.91 6.42
N ASN A 462 8.00 -2.28 7.36
CA ASN A 462 8.23 -0.87 7.72
C ASN A 462 9.44 -0.67 8.65
N SER A 463 10.14 -1.74 9.03
CA SER A 463 11.31 -1.73 9.88
C SER A 463 12.26 -2.84 9.44
N TYR A 464 13.57 -2.68 9.73
CA TYR A 464 14.54 -3.71 9.39
C TYR A 464 14.22 -5.03 10.09
N GLU A 465 14.05 -6.08 9.29
CA GLU A 465 13.97 -7.48 9.73
C GLU A 465 15.39 -8.10 9.82
N ASP A 466 15.48 -9.40 10.14
CA ASP A 466 16.76 -10.06 10.34
C ASP A 466 17.57 -10.24 9.04
N ASP A 467 16.91 -10.16 7.91
CA ASP A 467 17.45 -10.31 6.56
C ASP A 467 17.62 -8.98 5.81
N ASP A 468 17.18 -7.87 6.39
CA ASP A 468 17.39 -6.53 5.84
C ASP A 468 18.81 -6.02 6.13
N LYS A 469 19.44 -5.44 5.11
CA LYS A 469 20.82 -4.96 5.19
C LYS A 469 20.98 -3.59 4.57
N GLN A 470 21.79 -2.75 5.20
CA GLN A 470 22.25 -1.48 4.66
C GLN A 470 23.78 -1.44 4.72
N TYR A 471 24.38 -1.35 3.55
CA TYR A 471 25.83 -1.17 3.39
C TYR A 471 26.09 0.27 2.93
N ARG A 472 26.93 1.00 3.65
CA ARG A 472 27.37 2.34 3.27
C ARG A 472 28.88 2.31 3.04
N ILE A 473 29.32 2.86 1.92
CA ILE A 473 30.71 2.97 1.51
C ILE A 473 31.00 4.43 1.21
N SER A 474 31.89 5.09 1.99
CA SER A 474 32.28 6.47 1.74
C SER A 474 33.23 6.57 0.54
N TYR A 475 33.42 7.78 0.01
CA TYR A 475 34.34 7.97 -1.12
C TYR A 475 35.82 7.70 -0.77
N VAL A 476 36.19 7.59 0.49
CA VAL A 476 37.50 7.14 0.98
C VAL A 476 37.52 5.66 1.36
N ASN A 477 36.48 4.92 1.02
CA ASN A 477 36.29 3.50 1.29
C ASN A 477 36.16 3.14 2.77
N ASP A 478 35.68 4.07 3.61
CA ASP A 478 35.24 3.76 4.97
C ASP A 478 33.85 3.14 4.94
N HIS A 479 33.57 2.20 5.84
CA HIS A 479 32.36 1.41 5.88
C HIS A 479 31.50 1.73 7.10
N SER A 480 30.19 1.71 6.91
CA SER A 480 29.23 1.62 8.02
C SER A 480 28.03 0.74 7.63
N PHE A 481 27.39 0.13 8.61
CA PHE A 481 26.41 -0.91 8.41
C PHE A 481 25.18 -0.68 9.30
N ASN A 482 24.02 -1.12 8.81
CA ASN A 482 22.81 -1.24 9.59
C ASN A 482 22.07 -2.52 9.21
N GLY A 483 21.37 -3.14 10.19
CA GLY A 483 20.73 -4.45 10.06
C GLY A 483 21.46 -5.54 10.87
N LYS A 484 20.72 -6.51 11.41
CA LYS A 484 21.23 -7.48 12.40
C LYS A 484 22.35 -8.40 11.90
N LYS A 485 22.40 -8.68 10.60
CA LYS A 485 23.39 -9.59 9.99
C LYS A 485 24.21 -8.89 8.92
N CYS A 486 24.25 -7.56 8.95
CA CYS A 486 25.06 -6.77 8.06
C CYS A 486 26.47 -6.67 8.63
N LEU A 487 27.37 -7.52 8.20
CA LEU A 487 28.73 -7.66 8.72
C LEU A 487 29.76 -7.26 7.67
N GLU A 488 30.85 -6.63 8.11
CA GLU A 488 31.95 -6.21 7.23
C GLU A 488 32.59 -7.39 6.48
N GLU A 489 32.67 -8.56 7.11
CA GLU A 489 33.21 -9.80 6.52
C GLU A 489 32.38 -10.30 5.31
N ASN A 490 31.13 -9.85 5.17
CA ASN A 490 30.24 -10.21 4.07
C ASN A 490 30.31 -9.22 2.90
N MET A 491 31.17 -8.20 2.98
CA MET A 491 31.33 -7.18 1.96
C MET A 491 32.80 -6.99 1.58
N LYS A 492 33.03 -6.78 0.30
CA LYS A 492 34.30 -6.27 -0.23
C LYS A 492 34.02 -5.07 -1.10
N SER A 493 34.70 -3.96 -0.88
CA SER A 493 34.59 -2.78 -1.70
C SER A 493 35.95 -2.20 -2.07
N VAL A 494 35.99 -1.49 -3.18
CA VAL A 494 37.11 -0.64 -3.57
C VAL A 494 36.55 0.64 -4.19
N VAL A 495 36.99 1.77 -3.74
CA VAL A 495 36.64 3.08 -4.27
C VAL A 495 37.83 3.72 -4.96
N GLN A 496 37.66 4.17 -6.20
CA GLN A 496 38.64 4.98 -6.92
C GLN A 496 38.08 6.39 -7.11
N ALA A 497 38.50 7.33 -6.28
CA ALA A 497 38.22 8.75 -6.46
C ALA A 497 39.22 9.37 -7.44
N LYS A 498 38.75 9.91 -8.58
CA LYS A 498 39.55 10.59 -9.57
C LYS A 498 39.15 12.06 -9.60
N SER A 499 40.15 12.97 -9.41
CA SER A 499 39.90 14.38 -9.68
C SER A 499 39.68 14.58 -11.18
N LEU A 500 38.56 15.23 -11.54
CA LEU A 500 38.40 15.76 -12.90
C LEU A 500 39.31 16.98 -13.01
N VAL A 501 40.46 16.81 -13.66
CA VAL A 501 41.37 17.91 -14.01
C VAL A 501 40.79 18.70 -15.17
#